data_34f0a000eb49bc82002d274cf1f1b6c4
#
_entry.id   34f0a000eb49bc82002d274cf1f1b6c4
#
_cell.length_a   1.000
_cell.length_b   1.000
_cell.length_c   1.000
_cell.angle_alpha   90.00
_cell.angle_beta   90.00
_cell.angle_gamma   90.00
#
_symmetry.space_group_name_H-M   'P 1'
#
loop_
_entity.id
_entity.type
_entity.pdbx_description
1 polymer ?
#
loop_
_entity_poly.entity_id
_entity_poly.type
_entity_poly.pdbx_seq_one_letter_code
_entity_poly.pdbx_strand_id
1 'polypeptide(L)'
;MIKENLNGLNKNAMIEKNKVRLETLRSVKTAFLNWETAKNAQPLDDAAKIRIIKKLISQREESIEQFKSAGREDLVEKETAEINILKEFLPEPVEEEDIKTFAQTLITPETGKRDMGRIVKEVKTKFPTAEGKLVADIVKNLLE
;
A
#
# COMPACT_ATOMS: atom_id res chain seq x y z
N MET A 1 42.30 10.87 1.42
CA MET A 1 41.54 11.66 0.42
C MET A 1 40.36 10.90 -0.17
N ILE A 2 40.55 9.73 -0.74
CA ILE A 2 39.46 8.94 -1.30
C ILE A 2 38.44 8.52 -0.24
N LYS A 3 38.88 8.12 0.94
CA LYS A 3 37.99 7.78 2.07
C LYS A 3 37.16 8.96 2.55
N GLU A 4 37.74 10.14 2.59
CA GLU A 4 37.03 11.36 3.01
C GLU A 4 35.95 11.75 2.02
N ASN A 5 36.21 11.63 0.72
CA ASN A 5 35.22 11.90 -0.31
C ASN A 5 34.08 10.86 -0.29
N LEU A 6 34.40 9.60 -0.06
CA LEU A 6 33.39 8.56 0.07
C LEU A 6 32.51 8.78 1.30
N ASN A 7 33.10 9.14 2.44
CA ASN A 7 32.35 9.47 3.64
C ASN A 7 31.46 10.70 3.45
N GLY A 8 31.95 11.71 2.75
CA GLY A 8 31.18 12.91 2.43
C GLY A 8 29.98 12.60 1.52
N LEU A 9 30.20 11.78 0.49
CA LEU A 9 29.15 11.35 -0.43
C LEU A 9 28.10 10.50 0.29
N ASN A 10 28.53 9.59 1.15
CA ASN A 10 27.62 8.76 1.94
C ASN A 10 26.79 9.61 2.92
N LYS A 11 27.41 10.59 3.55
CA LYS A 11 26.72 11.51 4.45
C LYS A 11 25.67 12.33 3.71
N ASN A 12 26.00 12.87 2.54
CA ASN A 12 25.06 13.62 1.72
C ASN A 12 23.89 12.74 1.26
N ALA A 13 24.17 11.51 0.85
CA ALA A 13 23.13 10.55 0.47
C ALA A 13 22.21 10.24 1.64
N MET A 14 22.75 10.09 2.85
CA MET A 14 21.95 9.87 4.05
C MET A 14 21.08 11.07 4.39
N ILE A 15 21.61 12.29 4.24
CA ILE A 15 20.84 13.51 4.51
C ILE A 15 19.71 13.66 3.50
N GLU A 16 19.96 13.44 2.22
CA GLU A 16 18.94 13.50 1.18
C GLU A 16 17.88 12.44 1.37
N LYS A 17 18.28 11.22 1.72
CA LYS A 17 17.37 10.13 2.01
C LYS A 17 16.47 10.46 3.21
N ASN A 18 17.04 11.04 4.26
CA ASN A 18 16.29 11.48 5.43
C ASN A 18 15.32 12.60 5.10
N LYS A 19 15.71 13.50 4.21
CA LYS A 19 14.83 14.59 3.76
C LYS A 19 13.62 14.07 3.01
N VAL A 20 13.82 13.14 2.08
CA VAL A 20 12.72 12.50 1.34
C VAL A 20 11.80 11.76 2.30
N ARG A 21 12.38 11.01 3.24
CA ARG A 21 11.63 10.29 4.26
C ARG A 21 10.78 11.24 5.11
N LEU A 22 11.36 12.34 5.54
CA LEU A 22 10.66 13.34 6.35
C LEU A 22 9.49 13.96 5.59
N GLU A 23 9.71 14.33 4.32
CA GLU A 23 8.66 14.89 3.47
C GLU A 23 7.53 13.88 3.26
N THR A 24 7.87 12.61 3.04
CA THR A 24 6.90 11.54 2.86
C THR A 24 6.07 11.32 4.13
N LEU A 25 6.71 11.30 5.30
CA LEU A 25 6.03 11.19 6.58
C LEU A 25 5.07 12.36 6.83
N ARG A 26 5.46 13.57 6.44
CA ARG A 26 4.59 14.75 6.52
C ARG A 26 3.36 14.60 5.63
N SER A 27 3.55 14.05 4.42
CA SER A 27 2.43 13.77 3.52
C SER A 27 1.44 12.80 4.14
N VAL A 28 1.93 11.76 4.80
CA VAL A 28 1.10 10.76 5.48
C VAL A 28 0.31 11.42 6.62
N LYS A 29 0.98 12.21 7.45
CA LYS A 29 0.33 12.92 8.55
C LYS A 29 -0.75 13.86 8.05
N THR A 30 -0.46 14.61 7.00
CA THR A 30 -1.42 15.54 6.41
C THR A 30 -2.63 14.79 5.86
N ALA A 31 -2.42 13.68 5.16
CA ALA A 31 -3.50 12.87 4.62
C ALA A 31 -4.38 12.28 5.73
N PHE A 32 -3.79 11.82 6.82
CA PHE A 32 -4.52 11.31 7.97
C PHE A 32 -5.34 12.41 8.65
N LEU A 33 -4.73 13.58 8.83
CA LEU A 33 -5.42 14.74 9.41
C LEU A 33 -6.59 15.18 8.54
N ASN A 34 -6.40 15.24 7.23
CA ASN A 34 -7.47 15.59 6.29
C ASN A 34 -8.62 14.59 6.36
N TRP A 35 -8.32 13.31 6.55
CA TRP A 35 -9.35 12.30 6.74
C TRP A 35 -10.15 12.55 8.02
N GLU A 36 -9.46 12.81 9.14
CA GLU A 36 -10.09 13.03 10.44
C GLU A 36 -10.93 14.31 10.49
N THR A 37 -10.52 15.35 9.76
CA THR A 37 -11.18 16.64 9.75
C THR A 37 -12.21 16.81 8.62
N ALA A 38 -12.33 15.82 7.74
CA ALA A 38 -13.29 15.87 6.63
C ALA A 38 -14.72 15.86 7.16
N LYS A 39 -15.61 16.55 6.44
CA LYS A 39 -17.02 16.50 6.72
C LYS A 39 -17.52 15.07 6.54
N ASN A 40 -18.22 14.51 7.51
CA ASN A 40 -18.66 13.12 7.54
C ASN A 40 -17.50 12.13 7.66
N ALA A 41 -16.46 12.50 8.40
CA ALA A 41 -15.31 11.64 8.59
C ALA A 41 -15.68 10.29 9.20
N GLN A 42 -15.17 9.22 8.63
CA GLN A 42 -15.24 7.89 9.20
C GLN A 42 -14.06 7.69 10.15
N PRO A 43 -14.13 6.73 11.09
CA PRO A 43 -13.00 6.46 11.98
C PRO A 43 -11.72 6.15 11.19
N LEU A 44 -10.60 6.65 11.68
CA LEU A 44 -9.27 6.36 11.09
C LEU A 44 -8.77 5.04 11.64
N ASP A 45 -9.39 3.95 11.22
CA ASP A 45 -8.99 2.59 11.57
C ASP A 45 -7.87 2.10 10.64
N ASP A 46 -7.39 0.90 10.86
CA ASP A 46 -6.30 0.33 10.07
C ASP A 46 -6.67 0.21 8.58
N ALA A 47 -7.91 -0.16 8.28
CA ALA A 47 -8.38 -0.25 6.90
C ALA A 47 -8.38 1.13 6.22
N ALA A 48 -8.78 2.17 6.93
CA ALA A 48 -8.76 3.54 6.41
C ALA A 48 -7.34 4.01 6.16
N LYS A 49 -6.41 3.74 7.08
CA LYS A 49 -4.99 4.09 6.93
C LYS A 49 -4.39 3.40 5.69
N ILE A 50 -4.66 2.13 5.50
CA ILE A 50 -4.19 1.37 4.33
C ILE A 50 -4.72 2.00 3.04
N ARG A 51 -6.00 2.34 3.01
CA ARG A 51 -6.64 2.97 1.85
C ARG A 51 -5.99 4.31 1.52
N ILE A 52 -5.71 5.14 2.52
CA ILE A 52 -5.05 6.43 2.36
C ILE A 52 -3.63 6.23 1.79
N ILE A 53 -2.86 5.31 2.35
CA ILE A 53 -1.50 5.03 1.87
C ILE A 53 -1.52 4.55 0.40
N LYS A 54 -2.43 3.66 0.05
CA LYS A 54 -2.58 3.19 -1.34
C LYS A 54 -2.91 4.33 -2.29
N LYS A 55 -3.75 5.26 -1.87
CA LYS A 55 -4.09 6.44 -2.66
C LYS A 55 -2.87 7.33 -2.89
N LEU A 56 -2.07 7.56 -1.84
CA LEU A 56 -0.83 8.34 -1.95
C LEU A 56 0.15 7.69 -2.92
N ILE A 57 0.25 6.36 -2.90
CA ILE A 57 1.09 5.62 -3.84
C ILE A 57 0.59 5.79 -5.28
N SER A 58 -0.72 5.64 -5.51
CA SER A 58 -1.32 5.81 -6.84
C SER A 58 -1.07 7.20 -7.42
N GLN A 59 -1.19 8.24 -6.59
CA GLN A 59 -0.93 9.61 -7.02
C GLN A 59 0.52 9.78 -7.49
N ARG A 60 1.46 9.15 -6.78
CA ARG A 60 2.89 9.20 -7.15
C ARG A 60 3.19 8.38 -8.39
N GLU A 61 2.52 7.26 -8.59
CA GLU A 61 2.65 6.46 -9.82
C GLU A 61 2.20 7.26 -11.05
N GLU A 62 1.09 8.00 -10.93
CA GLU A 62 0.63 8.88 -12.00
C GLU A 62 1.65 9.99 -12.29
N SER A 63 2.24 10.59 -11.25
CA SER A 63 3.28 11.60 -11.39
C SER A 63 4.52 11.04 -12.09
N ILE A 64 4.90 9.79 -11.76
CA ILE A 64 6.03 9.11 -12.41
C ILE A 64 5.80 8.99 -13.92
N GLU A 65 4.60 8.60 -14.34
CA GLU A 65 4.28 8.49 -15.76
C GLU A 65 4.44 9.84 -16.46
N GLN A 66 3.97 10.92 -15.84
CA GLN A 66 4.11 12.27 -16.40
C GLN A 66 5.57 12.70 -16.48
N PHE A 67 6.36 12.43 -15.43
CA PHE A 67 7.77 12.80 -15.40
C PHE A 67 8.60 11.99 -16.39
N LYS A 68 8.29 10.74 -16.59
CA LYS A 68 8.92 9.91 -17.63
C LYS A 68 8.68 10.49 -19.01
N SER A 69 7.45 10.88 -19.31
CA SER A 69 7.09 11.50 -20.59
C SER A 69 7.80 12.84 -20.79
N ALA A 70 8.09 13.56 -19.72
CA ALA A 70 8.81 14.84 -19.76
C ALA A 70 10.33 14.68 -19.73
N GLY A 71 10.86 13.45 -19.62
CA GLY A 71 12.30 13.20 -19.54
C GLY A 71 12.94 13.61 -18.23
N ARG A 72 12.16 13.72 -17.16
CA ARG A 72 12.63 14.18 -15.84
C ARG A 72 12.92 13.00 -14.92
N GLU A 73 14.01 12.30 -15.20
CA GLU A 73 14.44 11.13 -14.40
C GLU A 73 14.72 11.46 -12.94
N ASP A 74 15.20 12.67 -12.66
CA ASP A 74 15.44 13.15 -11.30
C ASP A 74 14.16 13.13 -10.46
N LEU A 75 13.03 13.55 -11.03
CA LEU A 75 11.73 13.56 -10.36
C LEU A 75 11.15 12.14 -10.27
N VAL A 76 11.40 11.30 -11.27
CA VAL A 76 11.01 9.88 -11.23
C VAL A 76 11.68 9.18 -10.07
N GLU A 77 12.97 9.38 -9.87
CA GLU A 77 13.72 8.78 -8.76
C GLU A 77 13.18 9.24 -7.40
N LYS A 78 12.88 10.53 -7.27
CA LYS A 78 12.31 11.08 -6.04
C LYS A 78 10.96 10.47 -5.72
N GLU A 79 10.06 10.42 -6.68
CA GLU A 79 8.73 9.84 -6.50
C GLU A 79 8.80 8.34 -6.18
N THR A 80 9.72 7.62 -6.84
CA THR A 80 9.94 6.21 -6.58
C THR A 80 10.43 5.97 -5.14
N ALA A 81 11.34 6.81 -4.65
CA ALA A 81 11.83 6.73 -3.28
C ALA A 81 10.68 6.96 -2.28
N GLU A 82 9.80 7.92 -2.56
CA GLU A 82 8.63 8.19 -1.72
C GLU A 82 7.67 7.00 -1.70
N ILE A 83 7.43 6.37 -2.85
CA ILE A 83 6.60 5.16 -2.94
C ILE A 83 7.17 4.03 -2.09
N ASN A 84 8.48 3.81 -2.15
CA ASN A 84 9.13 2.78 -1.35
C ASN A 84 8.97 3.02 0.15
N ILE A 85 9.04 4.28 0.58
CA ILE A 85 8.81 4.65 1.97
C ILE A 85 7.34 4.41 2.36
N LEU A 86 6.40 4.77 1.51
CA LEU A 86 4.97 4.54 1.75
C LEU A 86 4.65 3.06 1.87
N LYS A 87 5.28 2.21 1.08
CA LYS A 87 5.09 0.75 1.16
C LYS A 87 5.50 0.17 2.50
N GLU A 88 6.41 0.80 3.23
CA GLU A 88 6.80 0.37 4.57
C GLU A 88 5.63 0.41 5.57
N PHE A 89 4.64 1.27 5.31
CA PHE A 89 3.44 1.40 6.16
C PHE A 89 2.36 0.39 5.83
N LEU A 90 2.49 -0.32 4.71
CA LEU A 90 1.53 -1.35 4.34
C LEU A 90 1.95 -2.69 4.96
N PRO A 91 0.98 -3.54 5.34
CA PRO A 91 1.29 -4.90 5.70
C PRO A 91 2.02 -5.61 4.56
N GLU A 92 2.71 -6.69 4.88
CA GLU A 92 3.40 -7.48 3.87
C GLU A 92 2.45 -7.87 2.74
N PRO A 93 2.95 -7.95 1.48
CA PRO A 93 2.11 -8.38 0.37
C PRO A 93 1.51 -9.73 0.64
N VAL A 94 0.22 -9.85 0.42
CA VAL A 94 -0.51 -11.11 0.62
C VAL A 94 -0.44 -11.89 -0.67
N GLU A 95 0.08 -13.12 -0.59
CA GLU A 95 0.13 -14.00 -1.75
C GLU A 95 -1.23 -14.68 -1.95
N GLU A 96 -1.55 -14.94 -3.21
CA GLU A 96 -2.79 -15.60 -3.60
C GLU A 96 -2.97 -16.94 -2.87
N GLU A 97 -1.89 -17.68 -2.69
CA GLU A 97 -1.89 -18.96 -1.99
C GLU A 97 -2.33 -18.83 -0.53
N ASP A 98 -1.91 -17.76 0.14
CA ASP A 98 -2.30 -17.50 1.54
C ASP A 98 -3.79 -17.22 1.63
N ILE A 99 -4.33 -16.45 0.70
CA ILE A 99 -5.77 -16.15 0.63
C ILE A 99 -6.55 -17.45 0.43
N LYS A 100 -6.11 -18.26 -0.50
CA LYS A 100 -6.74 -19.53 -0.85
C LYS A 100 -6.77 -20.48 0.35
N THR A 101 -5.64 -20.65 1.02
CA THR A 101 -5.50 -21.50 2.19
C THR A 101 -6.45 -21.06 3.31
N PHE A 102 -6.49 -19.77 3.61
CA PHE A 102 -7.38 -19.23 4.63
C PHE A 102 -8.86 -19.42 4.25
N ALA A 103 -9.20 -19.11 2.99
CA ALA A 103 -10.58 -19.26 2.51
C ALA A 103 -11.05 -20.72 2.59
N GLN A 104 -10.17 -21.68 2.31
CA GLN A 104 -10.48 -23.09 2.41
C GLN A 104 -10.88 -23.50 3.83
N THR A 105 -10.30 -22.86 4.85
CA THR A 105 -10.65 -23.14 6.26
C THR A 105 -12.08 -22.72 6.60
N LEU A 106 -12.64 -21.78 5.83
CA LEU A 106 -13.99 -21.25 6.04
C LEU A 106 -15.05 -22.03 5.27
N ILE A 107 -14.62 -22.90 4.36
CA ILE A 107 -15.51 -23.67 3.50
C ILE A 107 -15.72 -25.08 4.08
N THR A 108 -16.98 -25.42 4.25
CA THR A 108 -17.40 -26.77 4.72
C THR A 108 -18.23 -27.43 3.62
N PRO A 109 -18.52 -28.75 3.71
CA PRO A 109 -19.38 -29.40 2.72
C PRO A 109 -20.76 -28.76 2.56
N GLU A 110 -21.22 -28.00 3.56
CA GLU A 110 -22.52 -27.34 3.56
C GLU A 110 -22.45 -25.93 2.97
N THR A 111 -21.24 -25.41 2.74
CA THR A 111 -21.05 -24.07 2.24
C THR A 111 -21.37 -23.99 0.73
N GLY A 112 -22.20 -23.03 0.35
CA GLY A 112 -22.61 -22.84 -1.03
C GLY A 112 -22.35 -21.41 -1.51
N LYS A 113 -22.73 -21.13 -2.76
CA LYS A 113 -22.55 -19.82 -3.38
C LYS A 113 -23.22 -18.68 -2.59
N ARG A 114 -24.26 -18.97 -1.84
CA ARG A 114 -24.95 -18.00 -0.96
C ARG A 114 -24.05 -17.45 0.15
N ASP A 115 -22.99 -18.18 0.50
CA ASP A 115 -22.06 -17.81 1.57
C ASP A 115 -20.89 -16.96 1.07
N MET A 116 -20.81 -16.73 -0.24
CA MET A 116 -19.70 -16.01 -0.87
C MET A 116 -19.43 -14.65 -0.22
N GLY A 117 -20.46 -13.84 -0.02
CA GLY A 117 -20.31 -12.51 0.58
C GLY A 117 -19.73 -12.57 1.98
N ARG A 118 -20.16 -13.51 2.79
CA ARG A 118 -19.65 -13.71 4.15
C ARG A 118 -18.18 -14.14 4.13
N ILE A 119 -17.84 -15.09 3.29
CA ILE A 119 -16.46 -15.60 3.18
C ILE A 119 -15.53 -14.51 2.66
N VAL A 120 -15.93 -13.77 1.63
CA VAL A 120 -15.14 -12.63 1.10
C VAL A 120 -14.88 -11.62 2.20
N LYS A 121 -15.89 -11.28 3.00
CA LYS A 121 -15.75 -10.33 4.10
C LYS A 121 -14.74 -10.80 5.14
N GLU A 122 -14.82 -12.08 5.54
CA GLU A 122 -13.87 -12.64 6.52
C GLU A 122 -12.45 -12.68 5.98
N VAL A 123 -12.27 -13.04 4.71
CA VAL A 123 -10.96 -13.05 4.05
C VAL A 123 -10.38 -11.63 4.01
N LYS A 124 -11.18 -10.62 3.66
CA LYS A 124 -10.72 -9.24 3.62
C LYS A 124 -10.40 -8.69 5.00
N THR A 125 -11.07 -9.17 6.03
CA THR A 125 -10.76 -8.80 7.41
C THR A 125 -9.39 -9.37 7.82
N LYS A 126 -9.09 -10.61 7.41
CA LYS A 126 -7.80 -11.25 7.67
C LYS A 126 -6.67 -10.60 6.83
N PHE A 127 -6.96 -10.27 5.57
CA PHE A 127 -6.00 -9.71 4.62
C PHE A 127 -6.49 -8.36 4.07
N PRO A 128 -6.40 -7.27 4.88
CA PRO A 128 -6.98 -5.98 4.49
C PRO A 128 -6.39 -5.38 3.22
N THR A 129 -5.15 -5.77 2.84
CA THR A 129 -4.48 -5.24 1.65
C THR A 129 -4.81 -6.02 0.38
N ALA A 130 -5.46 -7.17 0.49
CA ALA A 130 -5.82 -7.97 -0.66
C ALA A 130 -6.87 -7.24 -1.52
N GLU A 131 -6.71 -7.29 -2.84
CA GLU A 131 -7.69 -6.70 -3.76
C GLU A 131 -9.01 -7.44 -3.67
N GLY A 132 -10.11 -6.68 -3.59
CA GLY A 132 -11.44 -7.25 -3.48
C GLY A 132 -11.79 -8.18 -4.64
N LYS A 133 -11.40 -7.82 -5.85
CA LYS A 133 -11.64 -8.64 -7.04
C LYS A 133 -10.91 -9.98 -6.96
N LEU A 134 -9.65 -9.97 -6.55
CA LEU A 134 -8.85 -11.18 -6.40
C LEU A 134 -9.46 -12.10 -5.34
N VAL A 135 -9.85 -11.56 -4.20
CA VAL A 135 -10.49 -12.33 -3.12
C VAL A 135 -11.80 -12.94 -3.63
N ALA A 136 -12.62 -12.16 -4.31
CA ALA A 136 -13.90 -12.63 -4.85
C ALA A 136 -13.70 -13.78 -5.85
N ASP A 137 -12.73 -13.64 -6.75
CA ASP A 137 -12.42 -14.67 -7.76
C ASP A 137 -11.95 -15.97 -7.10
N ILE A 138 -11.08 -15.89 -6.09
CA ILE A 138 -10.58 -17.04 -5.37
C ILE A 138 -11.72 -17.76 -4.66
N VAL A 139 -12.55 -17.02 -3.92
CA VAL A 139 -13.68 -17.59 -3.19
C VAL A 139 -14.68 -18.23 -4.15
N LYS A 140 -14.99 -17.55 -5.25
CA LYS A 140 -15.90 -18.09 -6.27
C LYS A 140 -15.40 -19.42 -6.82
N ASN A 141 -14.11 -19.51 -7.14
CA ASN A 141 -13.52 -20.74 -7.67
C ASN A 141 -13.56 -21.88 -6.65
N LEU A 142 -13.36 -21.56 -5.37
CA LEU A 142 -13.43 -22.57 -4.31
C LEU A 142 -14.85 -23.08 -4.05
N LEU A 143 -15.86 -22.26 -4.33
CA LEU A 143 -17.27 -22.62 -4.13
C LEU A 143 -17.88 -23.34 -5.33
N GLU A 144 -17.21 -23.35 -6.46
CA GLU A 144 -17.59 -24.13 -7.63
C GLU A 144 -17.09 -25.59 -7.48
#